data_0169d156af2d15e3fc84b2d193ebb19b
#
_entry.id   0169d156af2d15e3fc84b2d193ebb19b
#
_cell.length_a   1.000
_cell.length_b   1.000
_cell.length_c   1.000
_cell.angle_alpha   90.00
_cell.angle_beta   90.00
_cell.angle_gamma   90.00
#
_symmetry.space_group_name_H-M   'P 1'
#
loop_
_entity.id
_entity.type
_entity.pdbx_description
1 polymer ?
#
loop_
_entity_poly.entity_id
_entity_poly.type
_entity_poly.pdbx_seq_one_letter_code
_entity_poly.pdbx_strand_id
1 'polypeptide(L)'
;MENKRKTRSKTKKTNFNKDYKLFKNIILGLFLLNSFFIIFSFFANTGFLGNFVKNIFQKLFGSTYFIFLVIMEIIYIVVLLGKLNKKNKNRSIMSLLLFFNYMAIVDLSNNTSNNLSIKFAVVKNITPKGSGYIGAILGYFYNIMIGTIGL
;
A
#
# COMPACT_ATOMS: atom_id res chain seq x y z
N MET A 1 29.38 23.75 -35.10
CA MET A 1 28.96 22.55 -34.33
C MET A 1 28.40 22.87 -32.90
N GLU A 2 28.64 24.02 -32.38
CA GLU A 2 28.24 24.42 -30.99
C GLU A 2 26.74 24.66 -30.79
N ASN A 3 26.01 25.12 -31.80
CA ASN A 3 24.57 25.39 -31.70
C ASN A 3 23.69 24.13 -31.55
N LYS A 4 24.12 22.97 -32.10
CA LYS A 4 23.36 21.71 -31.94
C LYS A 4 23.44 21.10 -30.53
N ARG A 5 24.53 21.39 -29.78
CA ARG A 5 24.67 20.93 -28.38
C ARG A 5 23.79 21.72 -27.40
N LYS A 6 23.66 23.04 -27.60
CA LYS A 6 22.80 23.92 -26.74
C LYS A 6 21.31 23.61 -26.92
N THR A 7 20.86 23.30 -28.13
CA THR A 7 19.46 22.94 -28.41
C THR A 7 19.06 21.59 -27.78
N ARG A 8 19.94 20.57 -27.88
CA ARG A 8 19.71 19.26 -27.27
C ARG A 8 19.66 19.29 -25.75
N SER A 9 20.43 20.16 -25.09
CA SER A 9 20.41 20.35 -23.62
C SER A 9 19.12 21.04 -23.15
N LYS A 10 18.62 22.03 -23.88
CA LYS A 10 17.37 22.74 -23.57
C LYS A 10 16.14 21.82 -23.70
N THR A 11 16.07 21.03 -24.77
CA THR A 11 14.93 20.09 -24.99
C THR A 11 14.90 18.97 -23.94
N LYS A 12 16.06 18.47 -23.51
CA LYS A 12 16.13 17.46 -22.43
C LYS A 12 15.66 18.02 -21.08
N LYS A 13 16.01 19.28 -20.77
CA LYS A 13 15.61 19.96 -19.53
C LYS A 13 14.11 20.28 -19.50
N THR A 14 13.51 20.66 -20.63
CA THR A 14 12.07 20.94 -20.74
C THR A 14 11.22 19.69 -20.63
N ASN A 15 11.64 18.56 -21.22
CA ASN A 15 10.94 17.30 -21.09
C ASN A 15 11.00 16.78 -19.63
N PHE A 16 12.17 16.81 -19.00
CA PHE A 16 12.32 16.38 -17.60
C PHE A 16 11.43 17.19 -16.65
N ASN A 17 11.29 18.50 -16.83
CA ASN A 17 10.42 19.33 -16.02
C ASN A 17 8.94 19.03 -16.26
N LYS A 18 8.54 18.66 -17.48
CA LYS A 18 7.16 18.28 -17.81
C LYS A 18 6.80 16.94 -17.18
N ASP A 19 7.69 15.95 -17.25
CA ASP A 19 7.50 14.63 -16.66
C ASP A 19 7.43 14.70 -15.13
N TYR A 20 8.28 15.51 -14.51
CA TYR A 20 8.24 15.75 -13.07
C TYR A 20 6.92 16.40 -12.62
N LYS A 21 6.41 17.39 -13.38
CA LYS A 21 5.14 18.06 -13.10
C LYS A 21 3.96 17.07 -13.23
N LEU A 22 3.95 16.24 -14.26
CA LEU A 22 2.95 15.19 -14.44
C LEU A 22 2.98 14.19 -13.29
N PHE A 23 4.15 13.70 -12.92
CA PHE A 23 4.33 12.79 -11.79
C PHE A 23 3.79 13.40 -10.49
N LYS A 24 4.12 14.66 -10.21
CA LYS A 24 3.63 15.37 -9.03
C LYS A 24 2.10 15.49 -9.01
N ASN A 25 1.47 15.76 -10.16
CA ASN A 25 0.00 15.85 -10.26
C ASN A 25 -0.67 14.49 -10.05
N ILE A 26 -0.09 13.40 -10.55
CA ILE A 26 -0.58 12.03 -10.32
C ILE A 26 -0.51 11.70 -8.82
N ILE A 27 0.62 11.97 -8.18
CA ILE A 27 0.77 11.75 -6.73
C ILE A 27 -0.22 12.58 -5.92
N LEU A 28 -0.49 13.84 -6.32
CA LEU A 28 -1.50 14.66 -5.68
C LEU A 28 -2.90 14.05 -5.82
N GLY A 29 -3.24 13.55 -7.01
CA GLY A 29 -4.52 12.87 -7.24
C GLY A 29 -4.66 11.60 -6.36
N LEU A 30 -3.61 10.79 -6.27
CA LEU A 30 -3.58 9.60 -5.41
C LEU A 30 -3.66 9.97 -3.93
N PHE A 31 -2.99 11.03 -3.48
CA PHE A 31 -3.09 11.56 -2.13
C PHE A 31 -4.53 11.94 -1.78
N LEU A 32 -5.18 12.76 -2.62
CA LEU A 32 -6.57 13.17 -2.40
C LEU A 32 -7.54 11.98 -2.38
N LEU A 33 -7.34 11.00 -3.26
CA LEU A 33 -8.15 9.79 -3.30
C LEU A 33 -7.95 8.94 -2.05
N ASN A 34 -6.73 8.80 -1.57
CA ASN A 34 -6.42 8.06 -0.34
C ASN A 34 -6.99 8.78 0.89
N SER A 35 -6.84 10.11 0.99
CA SER A 35 -7.45 10.93 2.05
C SER A 35 -8.97 10.75 2.09
N PHE A 36 -9.61 10.74 0.92
CA PHE A 36 -11.02 10.46 0.79
C PHE A 36 -11.38 9.08 1.38
N PHE A 37 -10.62 8.03 1.06
CA PHE A 37 -10.85 6.69 1.61
C PHE A 37 -10.64 6.63 3.12
N ILE A 38 -9.66 7.35 3.69
CA ILE A 38 -9.46 7.45 5.13
C ILE A 38 -10.70 8.08 5.78
N ILE A 39 -11.18 9.21 5.27
CA ILE A 39 -12.36 9.90 5.78
C ILE A 39 -13.57 8.96 5.75
N PHE A 40 -13.85 8.33 4.60
CA PHE A 40 -14.97 7.39 4.46
C PHE A 40 -14.85 6.16 5.37
N SER A 41 -13.64 5.75 5.75
CA SER A 41 -13.44 4.64 6.69
C SER A 41 -13.89 4.97 8.11
N PHE A 42 -13.82 6.24 8.51
CA PHE A 42 -14.27 6.69 9.83
C PHE A 42 -15.79 6.80 9.94
N PHE A 43 -16.47 7.16 8.87
CA PHE A 43 -17.92 7.30 8.88
C PHE A 43 -18.60 5.94 8.65
N ALA A 44 -19.13 5.33 9.70
CA ALA A 44 -19.72 3.99 9.66
C ALA A 44 -20.92 3.85 8.68
N ASN A 45 -21.57 4.96 8.30
CA ASN A 45 -22.79 4.99 7.48
C ASN A 45 -22.60 5.74 6.17
N THR A 46 -21.57 5.42 5.41
CA THR A 46 -21.19 6.13 4.18
C THR A 46 -21.94 5.73 2.91
N GLY A 47 -23.11 5.06 3.05
CA GLY A 47 -23.89 4.62 1.91
C GLY A 47 -23.22 3.52 1.07
N PHE A 48 -23.76 3.29 -0.14
CA PHE A 48 -23.32 2.19 -1.01
C PHE A 48 -21.84 2.28 -1.40
N LEU A 49 -21.35 3.45 -1.81
CA LEU A 49 -19.96 3.63 -2.26
C LEU A 49 -18.96 3.43 -1.14
N GLY A 50 -19.20 3.99 0.05
CA GLY A 50 -18.31 3.83 1.19
C GLY A 50 -18.21 2.37 1.65
N ASN A 51 -19.34 1.69 1.72
CA ASN A 51 -19.38 0.27 2.07
C ASN A 51 -18.68 -0.60 1.01
N PHE A 52 -18.85 -0.30 -0.27
CA PHE A 52 -18.18 -1.00 -1.35
C PHE A 52 -16.65 -0.88 -1.25
N VAL A 53 -16.14 0.33 -1.10
CA VAL A 53 -14.70 0.58 -0.95
C VAL A 53 -14.15 -0.08 0.32
N LYS A 54 -14.83 0.09 1.45
CA LYS A 54 -14.46 -0.54 2.72
C LYS A 54 -14.39 -2.06 2.57
N ASN A 55 -15.37 -2.69 1.95
CA ASN A 55 -15.41 -4.13 1.73
C ASN A 55 -14.22 -4.61 0.87
N ILE A 56 -13.83 -3.87 -0.17
CA ILE A 56 -12.65 -4.21 -0.99
C ILE A 56 -11.38 -4.16 -0.14
N PHE A 57 -11.15 -3.06 0.58
CA PHE A 57 -9.96 -2.91 1.42
C PHE A 57 -9.93 -3.93 2.57
N GLN A 58 -11.06 -4.21 3.18
CA GLN A 58 -11.16 -5.24 4.23
C GLN A 58 -10.91 -6.65 3.69
N LYS A 59 -11.34 -6.97 2.48
CA LYS A 59 -11.00 -8.25 1.85
C LYS A 59 -9.51 -8.36 1.53
N LEU A 60 -8.90 -7.29 1.02
CA LEU A 60 -7.48 -7.28 0.66
C LEU A 60 -6.55 -7.28 1.88
N PHE A 61 -6.81 -6.38 2.84
CA PHE A 61 -5.92 -6.08 3.96
C PHE A 61 -6.49 -6.49 5.33
N GLY A 62 -7.73 -7.01 5.38
CA GLY A 62 -8.40 -7.39 6.62
C GLY A 62 -8.58 -6.20 7.56
N SER A 63 -8.40 -6.43 8.86
CA SER A 63 -8.43 -5.41 9.91
C SER A 63 -7.29 -4.38 9.82
N THR A 64 -6.22 -4.72 9.07
CA THR A 64 -5.02 -3.87 8.95
C THR A 64 -5.14 -2.81 7.85
N TYR A 65 -6.26 -2.78 7.09
CA TYR A 65 -6.44 -1.86 5.95
C TYR A 65 -6.26 -0.40 6.32
N PHE A 66 -6.69 0.00 7.52
CA PHE A 66 -6.58 1.37 7.98
C PHE A 66 -5.11 1.80 8.17
N ILE A 67 -4.29 0.90 8.74
CA ILE A 67 -2.84 1.12 8.91
C ILE A 67 -2.18 1.31 7.54
N PHE A 68 -2.58 0.51 6.53
CA PHE A 68 -2.09 0.65 5.16
C PHE A 68 -2.40 2.03 4.58
N LEU A 69 -3.65 2.51 4.72
CA LEU A 69 -4.05 3.81 4.21
C LEU A 69 -3.25 4.95 4.86
N VAL A 70 -3.02 4.88 6.17
CA VAL A 70 -2.21 5.88 6.89
C VAL A 70 -0.75 5.88 6.44
N ILE A 71 -0.15 4.70 6.25
CA ILE A 71 1.22 4.59 5.73
C ILE A 71 1.33 5.20 4.34
N MET A 72 0.39 4.90 3.44
CA MET A 72 0.35 5.47 2.09
C MET A 72 0.21 6.98 2.12
N GLU A 73 -0.61 7.52 3.03
CA GLU A 73 -0.78 8.97 3.20
C GLU A 73 0.53 9.66 3.58
N ILE A 74 1.26 9.09 4.54
CA ILE A 74 2.57 9.62 4.95
C ILE A 74 3.56 9.60 3.78
N ILE A 75 3.58 8.52 3.00
CA ILE A 75 4.45 8.41 1.82
C ILE A 75 4.10 9.48 0.78
N TYR A 76 2.82 9.69 0.49
CA TYR A 76 2.38 10.72 -0.45
C TYR A 76 2.77 12.13 0.00
N ILE A 77 2.62 12.44 1.30
CA ILE A 77 3.06 13.73 1.88
C ILE A 77 4.57 13.94 1.67
N VAL A 78 5.39 12.93 1.95
CA VAL A 78 6.86 13.02 1.76
C VAL A 78 7.21 13.28 0.30
N VAL A 79 6.51 12.64 -0.64
CA VAL A 79 6.71 12.85 -2.08
C VAL A 79 6.28 14.25 -2.50
N LEU A 80 5.10 14.71 -2.07
CA LEU A 80 4.56 16.04 -2.43
C LEU A 80 5.42 17.19 -1.90
N LEU A 81 5.99 17.03 -0.70
CA LEU A 81 6.93 18.00 -0.12
C LEU A 81 8.28 18.04 -0.86
N GLY A 82 8.48 17.22 -1.90
CA GLY A 82 9.75 17.15 -2.63
C GLY A 82 10.93 16.62 -1.81
N LYS A 83 10.65 16.01 -0.65
CA LYS A 83 11.67 15.45 0.26
C LYS A 83 12.10 14.02 -0.12
N LEU A 84 11.88 13.63 -1.38
CA LEU A 84 12.22 12.29 -1.88
C LEU A 84 13.72 12.18 -2.17
N ASN A 85 14.55 12.33 -1.14
CA ASN A 85 15.97 12.00 -1.22
C ASN A 85 16.15 10.47 -1.03
N LYS A 86 17.34 9.95 -1.32
CA LYS A 86 17.68 8.52 -1.19
C LYS A 86 17.31 7.96 0.21
N LYS A 87 17.54 8.74 1.27
CA LYS A 87 17.25 8.37 2.65
C LYS A 87 15.75 8.20 2.90
N ASN A 88 14.93 9.15 2.44
CA ASN A 88 13.47 9.10 2.64
C ASN A 88 12.80 8.03 1.76
N LYS A 89 13.31 7.82 0.53
CA LYS A 89 12.89 6.69 -0.31
C LYS A 89 13.10 5.36 0.39
N ASN A 90 14.29 5.13 0.96
CA ASN A 90 14.57 3.89 1.68
C ASN A 90 13.67 3.73 2.91
N ARG A 91 13.41 4.80 3.67
CA ARG A 91 12.49 4.75 4.81
C ARG A 91 11.06 4.39 4.39
N SER A 92 10.55 4.95 3.29
CA SER A 92 9.23 4.62 2.75
C SER A 92 9.15 3.15 2.34
N ILE A 93 10.18 2.61 1.68
CA ILE A 93 10.24 1.19 1.32
C ILE A 93 10.27 0.32 2.57
N MET A 94 11.09 0.68 3.57
CA MET A 94 11.18 -0.07 4.83
C MET A 94 9.85 -0.06 5.60
N SER A 95 9.11 1.05 5.62
CA SER A 95 7.79 1.10 6.27
C SER A 95 6.77 0.19 5.60
N LEU A 96 6.78 0.09 4.27
CA LEU A 96 5.94 -0.86 3.54
C LEU A 96 6.35 -2.31 3.80
N LEU A 97 7.64 -2.61 3.83
CA LEU A 97 8.13 -3.96 4.15
C LEU A 97 7.74 -4.37 5.57
N LEU A 98 7.89 -3.47 6.55
CA LEU A 98 7.45 -3.71 7.93
C LEU A 98 5.94 -3.94 8.01
N PHE A 99 5.14 -3.19 7.25
CA PHE A 99 3.70 -3.39 7.18
C PHE A 99 3.35 -4.77 6.62
N PHE A 100 3.98 -5.21 5.53
CA PHE A 100 3.74 -6.54 4.97
C PHE A 100 4.16 -7.67 5.93
N ASN A 101 5.30 -7.51 6.64
CA ASN A 101 5.69 -8.45 7.69
C ASN A 101 4.65 -8.49 8.82
N TYR A 102 4.15 -7.34 9.26
CA TYR A 102 3.09 -7.26 10.26
C TYR A 102 1.82 -8.00 9.82
N MET A 103 1.40 -7.83 8.55
CA MET A 103 0.26 -8.56 8.00
C MET A 103 0.47 -10.08 8.02
N ALA A 104 1.67 -10.56 7.68
CA ALA A 104 2.00 -11.98 7.75
C ALA A 104 1.88 -12.53 9.17
N ILE A 105 2.39 -11.80 10.17
CA ILE A 105 2.31 -12.17 11.59
C ILE A 105 0.84 -12.20 12.06
N VAL A 106 0.03 -11.20 11.68
CA VAL A 106 -1.41 -11.17 12.00
C VAL A 106 -2.15 -12.35 11.38
N ASP A 107 -1.78 -12.76 10.16
CA ASP A 107 -2.37 -13.97 9.55
C ASP A 107 -1.98 -15.23 10.31
N LEU A 108 -0.70 -15.40 10.61
CA LEU A 108 -0.20 -16.57 11.33
C LEU A 108 -0.82 -16.71 12.73
N SER A 109 -1.04 -15.60 13.43
CA SER A 109 -1.70 -15.59 14.74
C SER A 109 -3.19 -15.95 14.68
N ASN A 110 -3.86 -15.65 13.57
CA ASN A 110 -5.30 -15.90 13.40
C ASN A 110 -5.60 -17.22 12.66
N ASN A 111 -4.65 -17.74 11.88
CA ASN A 111 -4.86 -18.90 11.03
C ASN A 111 -3.56 -19.70 10.83
N THR A 112 -3.41 -20.75 11.60
CA THR A 112 -2.25 -21.66 11.58
C THR A 112 -2.29 -22.68 10.43
N SER A 113 -3.35 -22.67 9.60
CA SER A 113 -3.46 -23.62 8.49
C SER A 113 -2.35 -23.46 7.47
N ASN A 114 -1.72 -24.57 7.08
CA ASN A 114 -0.69 -24.63 6.05
C ASN A 114 -1.27 -24.75 4.63
N ASN A 115 -2.59 -24.69 4.48
CA ASN A 115 -3.25 -24.78 3.19
C ASN A 115 -3.82 -23.43 2.77
N LEU A 116 -3.34 -22.91 1.64
CA LEU A 116 -3.74 -21.61 1.10
C LEU A 116 -5.24 -21.54 0.78
N SER A 117 -5.84 -22.63 0.31
CA SER A 117 -7.28 -22.68 0.01
C SER A 117 -8.13 -22.55 1.27
N ILE A 118 -7.70 -23.14 2.39
CA ILE A 118 -8.36 -23.00 3.69
C ILE A 118 -8.21 -21.55 4.19
N LYS A 119 -7.01 -20.96 4.07
CA LYS A 119 -6.79 -19.54 4.43
C LYS A 119 -7.73 -18.61 3.65
N PHE A 120 -7.88 -18.82 2.36
CA PHE A 120 -8.81 -18.04 1.53
C PHE A 120 -10.29 -18.27 1.89
N ALA A 121 -10.67 -19.50 2.24
CA ALA A 121 -12.02 -19.79 2.70
C ALA A 121 -12.34 -19.06 4.01
N VAL A 122 -11.36 -18.98 4.93
CA VAL A 122 -11.48 -18.21 6.18
C VAL A 122 -11.67 -16.73 5.90
N VAL A 123 -10.86 -16.13 5.02
CA VAL A 123 -11.00 -14.71 4.63
C VAL A 123 -12.35 -14.43 3.97
N LYS A 124 -12.89 -15.38 3.19
CA LYS A 124 -14.18 -15.23 2.51
C LYS A 124 -15.36 -15.27 3.48
N ASN A 125 -15.30 -16.11 4.52
CA ASN A 125 -16.44 -16.43 5.37
C ASN A 125 -16.47 -15.69 6.71
N ILE A 126 -15.35 -15.08 7.12
CA ILE A 126 -15.23 -14.42 8.41
C ILE A 126 -15.22 -12.90 8.22
N THR A 127 -16.00 -12.21 9.05
CA THR A 127 -15.85 -10.77 9.29
C THR A 127 -14.38 -10.41 9.55
N PRO A 128 -13.90 -9.22 9.18
CA PRO A 128 -12.50 -8.85 8.93
C PRO A 128 -11.60 -8.88 10.17
N LYS A 129 -11.46 -10.01 10.84
CA LYS A 129 -10.55 -10.16 12.00
C LYS A 129 -9.10 -10.49 11.61
N GLY A 130 -8.84 -10.87 10.37
CA GLY A 130 -7.49 -11.23 9.89
C GLY A 130 -6.83 -10.14 9.05
N SER A 131 -5.72 -10.48 8.41
CA SER A 131 -4.93 -9.63 7.53
C SER A 131 -5.38 -9.64 6.06
N GLY A 132 -6.57 -10.18 5.76
CA GLY A 132 -7.14 -10.27 4.42
C GLY A 132 -6.38 -11.21 3.48
N TYR A 133 -6.70 -11.16 2.18
CA TYR A 133 -6.08 -12.04 1.19
C TYR A 133 -4.57 -11.84 1.07
N ILE A 134 -4.08 -10.62 1.14
CA ILE A 134 -2.65 -10.32 1.04
C ILE A 134 -1.90 -10.91 2.23
N GLY A 135 -2.43 -10.74 3.44
CA GLY A 135 -1.84 -11.34 4.62
C GLY A 135 -1.88 -12.87 4.60
N ALA A 136 -2.96 -13.47 4.09
CA ALA A 136 -3.07 -14.92 3.93
C ALA A 136 -2.00 -15.49 2.99
N ILE A 137 -1.70 -14.80 1.88
CA ILE A 137 -0.62 -15.17 0.96
C ILE A 137 0.73 -15.05 1.66
N LEU A 138 0.99 -13.93 2.31
CA LEU A 138 2.25 -13.68 3.00
C LEU A 138 2.47 -14.66 4.15
N GLY A 139 1.46 -14.89 4.98
CA GLY A 139 1.50 -15.86 6.07
C GLY A 139 1.74 -17.30 5.58
N TYR A 140 1.17 -17.65 4.42
CA TYR A 140 1.45 -18.95 3.78
C TYR A 140 2.92 -19.08 3.39
N PHE A 141 3.51 -18.08 2.73
CA PHE A 141 4.93 -18.07 2.39
C PHE A 141 5.83 -18.14 3.63
N TYR A 142 5.52 -17.36 4.67
CA TYR A 142 6.26 -17.41 5.92
C TYR A 142 6.21 -18.80 6.55
N ASN A 143 5.06 -19.46 6.52
CA ASN A 143 4.89 -20.78 7.08
C ASN A 143 5.71 -21.85 6.32
N ILE A 144 5.81 -21.74 4.98
CA ILE A 144 6.68 -22.59 4.18
C ILE A 144 8.16 -22.34 4.47
N MET A 145 8.58 -21.07 4.59
CA MET A 145 9.99 -20.72 4.73
C MET A 145 10.54 -20.97 6.14
N ILE A 146 9.75 -20.74 7.17
CA ILE A 146 10.20 -20.79 8.57
C ILE A 146 9.75 -22.08 9.23
N GLY A 147 8.83 -22.81 8.62
CA GLY A 147 8.15 -23.95 9.20
C GLY A 147 7.08 -23.50 10.20
N THR A 148 6.28 -24.44 10.65
CA THR A 148 5.40 -24.26 11.81
C THR A 148 6.28 -24.15 13.05
N ILE A 149 6.68 -22.94 13.40
CA ILE A 149 7.14 -22.68 14.76
C ILE A 149 5.90 -22.95 15.60
N GLY A 150 5.92 -24.06 16.33
CA GLY A 150 4.83 -24.44 17.21
C GLY A 150 4.59 -23.28 18.18
N LEU A 151 3.48 -22.58 17.97
CA LEU A 151 2.88 -21.67 18.92
C LEU A 151 2.02 -22.48 19.86
#